data_ecbff96685a35cd3f9df2e1cfcf52267
#
_entry.id   ecbff96685a35cd3f9df2e1cfcf52267
#
_cell.length_a   1.000
_cell.length_b   1.000
_cell.length_c   1.000
_cell.angle_alpha   90.00
_cell.angle_beta   90.00
_cell.angle_gamma   90.00
#
_symmetry.space_group_name_H-M   'P 1'
#
loop_
_entity.id
_entity.type
_entity.pdbx_description
1 polymer ?
#
loop_
_entity_poly.entity_id
_entity_poly.type
_entity_poly.pdbx_seq_one_letter_code
_entity_poly.pdbx_strand_id
1 'polypeptide(L)'
;MTGEHRAVLGRSSRQPEPKGQKFTVSKDRVDLWLMRRHDETGGAALDTSELDEAERHRAASFIRPADGLLYATAHVALRRLLGRYTDTRPQDIRFVREPCPGCGGAHGRPAVAPTPARPPLHFSLSHSGGLALVGVAAAPVGVDVERLPRRESVEICGKALHPDEQSELADTSAEELKARFGRIWTRKEAFLKGIGTGLSRSPAEDYLGIDDRRHPPGWTVLDIPCTATHSAAAAVRGAAPRSVNVRWLNGDWLRAPGTGDGADVSEPAVPALAC
;
A
#
# COMPACT_ATOMS: atom_id res chain seq x y z
N MET A 1 0.81 10.54 34.57
CA MET A 1 0.56 11.46 33.43
C MET A 1 1.14 10.79 32.20
N THR A 2 0.32 9.98 31.54
CA THR A 2 0.68 9.24 30.32
C THR A 2 0.08 9.98 29.15
N GLY A 3 0.95 10.69 28.39
CA GLY A 3 0.54 11.43 27.21
C GLY A 3 0.21 10.44 26.08
N GLU A 4 -1.04 10.38 25.69
CA GLU A 4 -1.48 9.70 24.47
C GLU A 4 -0.91 10.43 23.24
N HIS A 5 0.13 9.87 22.64
CA HIS A 5 0.59 10.30 21.33
C HIS A 5 -0.26 9.60 20.25
N ARG A 6 -1.45 10.11 20.05
CA ARG A 6 -2.29 9.76 18.91
C ARG A 6 -1.67 10.40 17.66
N ALA A 7 -1.21 9.57 16.72
CA ALA A 7 -0.73 10.05 15.41
C ALA A 7 -1.87 10.84 14.75
N VAL A 8 -1.66 12.12 14.52
CA VAL A 8 -2.63 13.00 13.85
C VAL A 8 -2.61 12.63 12.38
N LEU A 9 -3.62 11.91 11.92
CA LEU A 9 -3.89 11.72 10.50
C LEU A 9 -4.16 13.10 9.90
N GLY A 10 -3.18 13.63 9.16
CA GLY A 10 -3.33 14.88 8.43
C GLY A 10 -4.53 14.80 7.49
N ARG A 11 -5.36 15.85 7.45
CA ARG A 11 -6.51 15.95 6.56
C ARG A 11 -6.07 15.62 5.14
N SER A 12 -6.79 14.72 4.47
CA SER A 12 -6.68 14.46 3.03
C SER A 12 -6.91 15.77 2.27
N SER A 13 -5.84 16.49 1.96
CA SER A 13 -5.90 17.73 1.19
C SER A 13 -5.83 17.37 -0.29
N ARG A 14 -6.89 17.69 -1.02
CA ARG A 14 -6.93 17.71 -2.48
C ARG A 14 -6.12 18.93 -2.96
N GLN A 15 -4.81 18.84 -2.98
CA GLN A 15 -4.01 19.80 -3.73
C GLN A 15 -3.53 19.13 -5.02
N PRO A 16 -3.67 19.77 -6.18
CA PRO A 16 -3.06 19.30 -7.42
C PRO A 16 -1.55 19.25 -7.18
N GLU A 17 -0.96 18.08 -7.43
CA GLU A 17 0.47 17.88 -7.29
C GLU A 17 1.20 18.77 -8.30
N PRO A 18 2.16 19.60 -7.88
CA PRO A 18 2.92 20.44 -8.81
C PRO A 18 3.75 19.55 -9.74
N LYS A 19 3.54 19.73 -11.05
CA LYS A 19 4.34 19.08 -12.10
C LYS A 19 5.82 19.43 -11.86
N GLY A 20 6.66 18.42 -11.66
CA GLY A 20 8.11 18.61 -11.50
C GLY A 20 8.67 18.60 -10.08
N GLN A 21 7.86 18.54 -9.02
CA GLN A 21 8.35 18.53 -7.65
C GLN A 21 9.03 17.19 -7.31
N LYS A 22 10.27 17.27 -6.79
CA LYS A 22 10.96 16.11 -6.20
C LYS A 22 10.34 15.75 -4.87
N PHE A 23 10.17 14.45 -4.63
CA PHE A 23 9.74 13.96 -3.33
C PHE A 23 10.96 13.65 -2.47
N THR A 24 10.82 13.81 -1.17
CA THR A 24 11.88 13.53 -0.21
C THR A 24 11.38 12.61 0.88
N VAL A 25 12.18 11.62 1.24
CA VAL A 25 11.92 10.82 2.44
C VAL A 25 12.48 11.51 3.67
N SER A 26 11.81 11.36 4.81
CA SER A 26 12.36 11.76 6.11
C SER A 26 12.08 10.67 7.14
N LYS A 27 12.87 10.64 8.22
CA LYS A 27 12.74 9.62 9.27
C LYS A 27 11.38 9.65 9.98
N ASP A 28 10.75 10.84 10.00
CA ASP A 28 9.50 11.08 10.75
C ASP A 28 8.27 11.09 9.84
N ARG A 29 8.41 10.69 8.56
CA ARG A 29 7.31 10.75 7.59
C ARG A 29 7.14 9.45 6.84
N VAL A 30 5.87 9.10 6.60
CA VAL A 30 5.45 8.04 5.69
C VAL A 30 4.53 8.64 4.65
N ASP A 31 4.82 8.40 3.38
CA ASP A 31 3.97 8.79 2.26
C ASP A 31 3.23 7.56 1.75
N LEU A 32 1.91 7.66 1.65
CA LEU A 32 0.99 6.60 1.24
C LEU A 32 0.17 7.10 0.04
N TRP A 33 0.26 6.35 -1.05
CA TRP A 33 -0.32 6.72 -2.33
C TRP A 33 -1.36 5.70 -2.74
N LEU A 34 -2.63 6.08 -2.68
CA LEU A 34 -3.75 5.30 -3.15
C LEU A 34 -4.04 5.61 -4.61
N MET A 35 -4.44 4.62 -5.38
CA MET A 35 -4.85 4.79 -6.77
C MET A 35 -5.92 3.76 -7.16
N ARG A 36 -6.79 4.16 -8.09
CA ARG A 36 -7.73 3.25 -8.74
C ARG A 36 -7.07 2.62 -9.97
N ARG A 37 -7.55 1.46 -10.36
CA ARG A 37 -7.22 0.89 -11.67
C ARG A 37 -7.48 1.94 -12.75
N HIS A 38 -6.59 2.02 -13.73
CA HIS A 38 -6.76 2.90 -14.88
C HIS A 38 -8.10 2.61 -15.57
N ASP A 39 -8.82 3.67 -15.93
CA ASP A 39 -10.08 3.58 -16.65
C ASP A 39 -9.82 3.85 -18.13
N GLU A 40 -9.99 2.84 -18.96
CA GLU A 40 -9.80 2.93 -20.41
C GLU A 40 -11.03 3.49 -21.15
N THR A 41 -12.15 3.69 -20.44
CA THR A 41 -13.39 4.21 -21.06
C THR A 41 -13.26 5.65 -21.56
N GLY A 42 -12.29 6.41 -21.02
CA GLY A 42 -11.96 7.78 -21.45
C GLY A 42 -11.07 7.88 -22.71
N GLY A 43 -10.79 6.76 -23.39
CA GLY A 43 -10.08 6.73 -24.68
C GLY A 43 -8.55 6.85 -24.60
N ALA A 44 -7.96 7.07 -23.45
CA ALA A 44 -6.51 7.09 -23.28
C ALA A 44 -6.03 5.74 -22.69
N ALA A 45 -5.28 4.96 -23.48
CA ALA A 45 -4.67 3.73 -23.00
C ALA A 45 -3.63 4.01 -21.90
N LEU A 46 -3.45 3.06 -20.97
CA LEU A 46 -2.37 3.11 -19.99
C LEU A 46 -1.01 3.07 -20.72
N ASP A 47 -0.14 4.03 -20.40
CA ASP A 47 1.22 4.02 -20.93
C ASP A 47 2.07 2.98 -20.16
N THR A 48 2.30 1.84 -20.81
CA THR A 48 3.11 0.74 -20.28
C THR A 48 4.56 0.76 -20.75
N SER A 49 4.99 1.81 -21.48
CA SER A 49 6.37 1.92 -21.99
C SER A 49 7.43 1.98 -20.89
N GLU A 50 7.05 2.44 -19.69
CA GLU A 50 7.91 2.52 -18.52
C GLU A 50 8.11 1.18 -17.78
N LEU A 51 7.27 0.18 -18.07
CA LEU A 51 7.39 -1.17 -17.50
C LEU A 51 8.52 -1.95 -18.17
N ASP A 52 9.22 -2.76 -17.39
CA ASP A 52 10.15 -3.74 -17.96
C ASP A 52 9.43 -4.94 -18.58
N GLU A 53 10.19 -5.82 -19.23
CA GLU A 53 9.63 -6.98 -19.92
C GLU A 53 8.94 -7.96 -18.95
N ALA A 54 9.52 -8.19 -17.78
CA ALA A 54 8.96 -9.08 -16.77
C ALA A 54 7.62 -8.56 -16.22
N GLU A 55 7.53 -7.26 -15.98
CA GLU A 55 6.28 -6.62 -15.54
C GLU A 55 5.20 -6.68 -16.63
N ARG A 56 5.55 -6.40 -17.90
CA ARG A 56 4.59 -6.52 -19.01
C ARG A 56 4.11 -7.96 -19.17
N HIS A 57 5.03 -8.92 -19.12
CA HIS A 57 4.67 -10.35 -19.18
C HIS A 57 3.76 -10.74 -18.02
N ARG A 58 4.09 -10.30 -16.81
CA ARG A 58 3.26 -10.56 -15.62
C ARG A 58 1.86 -9.94 -15.75
N ALA A 59 1.76 -8.71 -16.21
CA ALA A 59 0.46 -8.06 -16.45
C ALA A 59 -0.42 -8.86 -17.43
N ALA A 60 0.19 -9.36 -18.51
CA ALA A 60 -0.49 -10.17 -19.52
C ALA A 60 -0.86 -11.58 -19.06
N SER A 61 -0.24 -12.10 -18.00
CA SER A 61 -0.45 -13.48 -17.50
C SER A 61 -1.66 -13.64 -16.58
N PHE A 62 -2.35 -12.54 -16.21
CA PHE A 62 -3.54 -12.62 -15.35
C PHE A 62 -4.72 -13.20 -16.11
N ILE A 63 -5.44 -14.15 -15.49
CA ILE A 63 -6.65 -14.76 -16.06
C ILE A 63 -7.74 -13.71 -16.31
N ARG A 64 -7.86 -12.75 -15.39
CA ARG A 64 -8.82 -11.64 -15.54
C ARG A 64 -8.10 -10.42 -16.07
N PRO A 65 -8.45 -9.92 -17.26
CA PRO A 65 -7.81 -8.71 -17.83
C PRO A 65 -7.81 -7.51 -16.88
N ALA A 66 -8.89 -7.35 -16.11
CA ALA A 66 -9.02 -6.29 -15.12
C ALA A 66 -7.95 -6.34 -14.00
N ASP A 67 -7.50 -7.53 -13.61
CA ASP A 67 -6.45 -7.70 -12.61
C ASP A 67 -5.07 -7.43 -13.22
N GLY A 68 -4.86 -7.81 -14.49
CA GLY A 68 -3.66 -7.47 -15.25
C GLY A 68 -3.53 -5.96 -15.46
N LEU A 69 -4.63 -5.29 -15.80
CA LEU A 69 -4.65 -3.84 -15.92
C LEU A 69 -4.38 -3.15 -14.56
N LEU A 70 -4.92 -3.67 -13.46
CA LEU A 70 -4.62 -3.15 -12.11
C LEU A 70 -3.14 -3.32 -11.77
N TYR A 71 -2.57 -4.49 -12.07
CA TYR A 71 -1.13 -4.73 -11.89
C TYR A 71 -0.30 -3.72 -12.69
N ALA A 72 -0.58 -3.55 -13.98
CA ALA A 72 0.13 -2.59 -14.82
C ALA A 72 -0.01 -1.15 -14.31
N THR A 73 -1.23 -0.75 -13.94
CA THR A 73 -1.52 0.56 -13.31
C THR A 73 -0.65 0.79 -12.08
N ALA A 74 -0.61 -0.18 -11.18
CA ALA A 74 0.13 -0.10 -9.93
C ALA A 74 1.65 0.02 -10.16
N HIS A 75 2.18 -0.73 -11.12
CA HIS A 75 3.61 -0.72 -11.44
C HIS A 75 4.06 0.52 -12.21
N VAL A 76 3.26 1.05 -13.12
CA VAL A 76 3.51 2.37 -13.76
C VAL A 76 3.55 3.45 -12.69
N ALA A 77 2.55 3.50 -11.81
CA ALA A 77 2.51 4.47 -10.72
C ALA A 77 3.72 4.31 -9.77
N LEU A 78 4.06 3.07 -9.38
CA LEU A 78 5.22 2.79 -8.54
C LEU A 78 6.52 3.33 -9.15
N ARG A 79 6.78 3.05 -10.44
CA ARG A 79 7.96 3.53 -11.14
C ARG A 79 8.03 5.05 -11.20
N ARG A 80 6.92 5.72 -11.51
CA ARG A 80 6.82 7.17 -11.54
C ARG A 80 7.03 7.80 -10.15
N LEU A 81 6.42 7.24 -9.10
CA LEU A 81 6.62 7.68 -7.73
C LEU A 81 8.07 7.52 -7.31
N LEU A 82 8.65 6.33 -7.45
CA LEU A 82 10.04 6.09 -7.11
C LEU A 82 10.99 6.96 -7.91
N GLY A 83 10.69 7.22 -9.19
CA GLY A 83 11.44 8.16 -10.01
C GLY A 83 11.51 9.57 -9.40
N ARG A 84 10.40 10.07 -8.83
CA ARG A 84 10.34 11.36 -8.14
C ARG A 84 11.15 11.38 -6.83
N TYR A 85 11.17 10.27 -6.09
CA TYR A 85 11.98 10.15 -4.86
C TYR A 85 13.46 9.96 -5.15
N THR A 86 13.80 9.35 -6.28
CA THR A 86 15.19 8.96 -6.58
C THR A 86 15.83 9.80 -7.68
N ASP A 87 15.11 10.77 -8.26
CA ASP A 87 15.58 11.55 -9.41
C ASP A 87 16.07 10.67 -10.57
N THR A 88 15.26 9.64 -10.89
CA THR A 88 15.56 8.63 -11.90
C THR A 88 14.38 8.53 -12.85
N ARG A 89 14.61 8.34 -14.14
CA ARG A 89 13.51 8.11 -15.08
C ARG A 89 12.79 6.81 -14.70
N PRO A 90 11.45 6.73 -14.79
CA PRO A 90 10.66 5.56 -14.39
C PRO A 90 11.17 4.24 -14.99
N GLN A 91 11.50 4.24 -16.29
CA GLN A 91 12.02 3.07 -17.00
C GLN A 91 13.41 2.63 -16.54
N ASP A 92 14.19 3.52 -15.92
CA ASP A 92 15.54 3.23 -15.43
C ASP A 92 15.56 2.72 -13.98
N ILE A 93 14.42 2.73 -13.29
CA ILE A 93 14.30 2.12 -11.96
C ILE A 93 14.62 0.64 -12.04
N ARG A 94 15.59 0.20 -11.25
CA ARG A 94 15.97 -1.22 -11.13
C ARG A 94 15.54 -1.74 -9.79
N PHE A 95 14.75 -2.82 -9.81
CA PHE A 95 14.32 -3.52 -8.60
C PHE A 95 15.25 -4.67 -8.28
N VAL A 96 15.51 -4.85 -7.00
CA VAL A 96 16.23 -5.99 -6.43
C VAL A 96 15.40 -6.61 -5.31
N ARG A 97 15.73 -7.83 -4.88
CA ARG A 97 15.18 -8.43 -3.68
C ARG A 97 16.21 -8.38 -2.57
N GLU A 98 15.83 -7.89 -1.40
CA GLU A 98 16.63 -8.03 -0.19
C GLU A 98 16.68 -9.52 0.21
N PRO A 99 17.72 -9.96 0.93
CA PRO A 99 17.72 -11.29 1.54
C PRO A 99 16.52 -11.44 2.48
N CYS A 100 15.88 -12.61 2.43
CA CYS A 100 14.80 -12.92 3.36
C CYS A 100 15.36 -13.00 4.79
N PRO A 101 14.84 -12.25 5.78
CA PRO A 101 15.36 -12.28 7.13
C PRO A 101 15.15 -13.64 7.84
N GLY A 102 14.24 -14.49 7.32
CA GLY A 102 13.98 -15.81 7.88
C GLY A 102 14.93 -16.92 7.37
N CYS A 103 15.26 -16.92 6.06
CA CYS A 103 16.05 -18.00 5.45
C CYS A 103 17.27 -17.52 4.66
N GLY A 104 17.50 -16.21 4.54
CA GLY A 104 18.60 -15.64 3.74
C GLY A 104 18.40 -15.69 2.22
N GLY A 105 17.34 -16.34 1.73
CA GLY A 105 17.06 -16.48 0.30
C GLY A 105 16.71 -15.17 -0.39
N ALA A 106 16.91 -15.08 -1.71
CA ALA A 106 16.68 -13.87 -2.51
C ALA A 106 15.20 -13.61 -2.81
N HIS A 107 14.33 -13.78 -1.82
CA HIS A 107 12.87 -13.56 -1.92
C HIS A 107 12.32 -12.58 -0.87
N GLY A 108 13.18 -11.84 -0.20
CA GLY A 108 12.79 -10.79 0.75
C GLY A 108 12.07 -9.61 0.08
N ARG A 109 12.00 -8.48 0.76
CA ARG A 109 11.31 -7.28 0.26
C ARG A 109 11.88 -6.81 -1.08
N PRO A 110 11.02 -6.30 -1.99
CA PRO A 110 11.51 -5.55 -3.13
C PRO A 110 12.17 -4.25 -2.65
N ALA A 111 13.27 -3.87 -3.28
CA ALA A 111 13.99 -2.64 -3.04
C ALA A 111 14.43 -2.01 -4.36
N VAL A 112 14.67 -0.70 -4.36
CA VAL A 112 15.38 -0.04 -5.46
C VAL A 112 16.85 -0.39 -5.36
N ALA A 113 17.49 -0.74 -6.47
CA ALA A 113 18.91 -1.03 -6.50
C ALA A 113 19.70 0.13 -5.86
N PRO A 114 20.63 -0.15 -4.92
CA PRO A 114 21.32 0.88 -4.17
C PRO A 114 22.18 1.76 -5.09
N THR A 115 22.17 3.05 -4.82
CA THR A 115 23.05 4.04 -5.47
C THR A 115 23.81 4.77 -4.39
N PRO A 116 25.16 4.87 -4.47
CA PRO A 116 26.01 5.35 -3.38
C PRO A 116 25.67 6.73 -2.82
N ALA A 117 25.04 7.59 -3.62
CA ALA A 117 24.76 8.99 -3.27
C ALA A 117 23.37 9.22 -2.65
N ARG A 118 22.58 8.17 -2.35
CA ARG A 118 21.18 8.34 -1.93
C ARG A 118 20.92 7.84 -0.52
N PRO A 119 20.06 8.56 0.26
CA PRO A 119 19.59 8.04 1.53
C PRO A 119 18.76 6.76 1.31
N PRO A 120 18.69 5.88 2.33
CA PRO A 120 17.83 4.71 2.29
C PRO A 120 16.39 5.10 1.95
N LEU A 121 15.81 4.41 0.98
CA LEU A 121 14.41 4.52 0.61
C LEU A 121 13.81 3.11 0.62
N HIS A 122 12.76 2.95 1.41
CA HIS A 122 12.00 1.72 1.46
C HIS A 122 10.62 1.97 0.85
N PHE A 123 10.12 0.97 0.13
CA PHE A 123 8.78 1.03 -0.43
C PHE A 123 8.07 -0.33 -0.29
N SER A 124 6.76 -0.28 -0.39
CA SER A 124 5.91 -1.46 -0.48
C SER A 124 4.75 -1.16 -1.40
N LEU A 125 4.27 -2.19 -2.10
CA LEU A 125 3.14 -2.13 -3.02
C LEU A 125 2.14 -3.23 -2.66
N SER A 126 0.85 -2.87 -2.65
CA SER A 126 -0.26 -3.83 -2.65
C SER A 126 -1.33 -3.40 -3.62
N HIS A 127 -2.09 -4.36 -4.16
CA HIS A 127 -3.23 -4.08 -5.04
C HIS A 127 -4.28 -5.19 -4.95
N SER A 128 -5.54 -4.81 -4.83
CA SER A 128 -6.68 -5.73 -4.75
C SER A 128 -7.98 -5.04 -5.17
N GLY A 129 -8.84 -5.76 -5.87
CA GLY A 129 -10.23 -5.34 -6.12
C GLY A 129 -10.41 -3.99 -6.83
N GLY A 130 -9.46 -3.56 -7.64
CA GLY A 130 -9.49 -2.29 -8.36
C GLY A 130 -8.77 -1.12 -7.67
N LEU A 131 -8.16 -1.36 -6.50
CA LEU A 131 -7.31 -0.41 -5.79
C LEU A 131 -5.86 -0.86 -5.73
N ALA A 132 -4.93 0.08 -5.69
CA ALA A 132 -3.55 -0.14 -5.32
C ALA A 132 -3.10 0.88 -4.28
N LEU A 133 -2.10 0.49 -3.48
CA LEU A 133 -1.50 1.29 -2.42
C LEU A 133 0.01 1.15 -2.49
N VAL A 134 0.71 2.28 -2.58
CA VAL A 134 2.16 2.36 -2.47
C VAL A 134 2.51 3.10 -1.18
N GLY A 135 3.39 2.50 -0.37
CA GLY A 135 3.99 3.15 0.79
C GLY A 135 5.45 3.45 0.54
N VAL A 136 5.92 4.65 0.93
CA VAL A 136 7.32 5.08 0.83
C VAL A 136 7.76 5.69 2.15
N ALA A 137 8.91 5.25 2.66
CA ALA A 137 9.49 5.72 3.93
C ALA A 137 11.02 5.64 3.94
N ALA A 138 11.64 6.32 4.91
CA ALA A 138 13.08 6.20 5.19
C ALA A 138 13.43 4.95 6.02
N ALA A 139 12.45 4.28 6.60
CA ALA A 139 12.56 3.02 7.34
C ALA A 139 11.79 1.90 6.62
N PRO A 140 12.07 0.62 6.91
CA PRO A 140 11.30 -0.49 6.41
C PRO A 140 9.80 -0.28 6.57
N VAL A 141 9.08 -0.42 5.46
CA VAL A 141 7.63 -0.22 5.38
C VAL A 141 6.99 -1.36 4.63
N GLY A 142 5.83 -1.79 5.09
CA GLY A 142 4.93 -2.66 4.35
C GLY A 142 3.56 -2.02 4.27
N VAL A 143 2.86 -2.21 3.17
CA VAL A 143 1.47 -1.78 2.99
C VAL A 143 0.63 -2.91 2.45
N ASP A 144 -0.64 -2.87 2.82
CA ASP A 144 -1.62 -3.77 2.25
C ASP A 144 -2.95 -3.07 2.02
N VAL A 145 -3.62 -3.44 0.92
CA VAL A 145 -4.99 -3.04 0.60
C VAL A 145 -5.74 -4.23 0.05
N GLU A 146 -6.89 -4.54 0.66
CA GLU A 146 -7.71 -5.68 0.27
C GLU A 146 -9.18 -5.30 0.14
N ARG A 147 -9.83 -5.84 -0.90
CA ARG A 147 -11.26 -5.80 -0.98
C ARG A 147 -11.87 -6.60 0.18
N LEU A 148 -12.89 -6.05 0.84
CA LEU A 148 -13.58 -6.75 1.91
C LEU A 148 -14.02 -8.14 1.44
N PRO A 149 -13.70 -9.20 2.18
CA PRO A 149 -13.92 -10.58 1.77
C PRO A 149 -15.40 -10.97 1.82
N ARG A 150 -15.72 -12.09 1.18
CA ARG A 150 -16.99 -12.77 1.41
C ARG A 150 -16.94 -13.48 2.77
N ARG A 151 -18.11 -13.77 3.33
CA ARG A 151 -18.22 -14.42 4.65
C ARG A 151 -17.48 -15.76 4.70
N GLU A 152 -17.63 -16.57 3.65
CA GLU A 152 -16.98 -17.87 3.54
C GLU A 152 -15.44 -17.75 3.61
N SER A 153 -14.90 -16.70 3.00
CA SER A 153 -13.44 -16.42 3.08
C SER A 153 -13.01 -16.06 4.50
N VAL A 154 -13.84 -15.32 5.25
CA VAL A 154 -13.55 -15.00 6.66
C VAL A 154 -13.51 -16.26 7.51
N GLU A 155 -14.47 -17.19 7.31
CA GLU A 155 -14.55 -18.45 8.05
C GLU A 155 -13.34 -19.38 7.81
N ILE A 156 -12.79 -19.35 6.59
CA ILE A 156 -11.62 -20.16 6.23
C ILE A 156 -10.32 -19.48 6.70
N CYS A 157 -10.10 -18.23 6.28
CA CYS A 157 -8.84 -17.53 6.53
C CYS A 157 -8.71 -17.06 7.99
N GLY A 158 -9.83 -16.85 8.68
CA GLY A 158 -9.83 -16.51 10.12
C GLY A 158 -9.13 -17.53 10.99
N LYS A 159 -9.15 -18.81 10.61
CA LYS A 159 -8.46 -19.89 11.35
C LYS A 159 -6.94 -19.78 11.31
N ALA A 160 -6.38 -19.04 10.37
CA ALA A 160 -4.94 -18.79 10.26
C ALA A 160 -4.45 -17.60 11.10
N LEU A 161 -5.34 -16.87 11.75
CA LEU A 161 -5.01 -15.71 12.57
C LEU A 161 -4.51 -16.11 13.96
N HIS A 162 -3.95 -15.15 14.70
CA HIS A 162 -3.57 -15.35 16.10
C HIS A 162 -4.80 -15.75 16.94
N PRO A 163 -4.68 -16.65 17.95
CA PRO A 163 -5.84 -17.11 18.74
C PRO A 163 -6.70 -15.99 19.33
N ASP A 164 -6.09 -14.93 19.83
CA ASP A 164 -6.83 -13.81 20.40
C ASP A 164 -7.58 -13.00 19.33
N GLU A 165 -7.05 -12.91 18.11
CA GLU A 165 -7.76 -12.30 16.98
C GLU A 165 -8.93 -13.17 16.50
N GLN A 166 -8.81 -14.49 16.58
CA GLN A 166 -9.93 -15.39 16.33
C GLN A 166 -11.04 -15.16 17.36
N SER A 167 -10.68 -14.97 18.64
CA SER A 167 -11.64 -14.62 19.68
C SER A 167 -12.31 -13.27 19.43
N GLU A 168 -11.54 -12.25 19.04
CA GLU A 168 -12.08 -10.94 18.65
C GLU A 168 -13.10 -11.05 17.50
N LEU A 169 -12.84 -11.93 16.52
CA LEU A 169 -13.78 -12.17 15.42
C LEU A 169 -15.03 -12.91 15.88
N ALA A 170 -14.90 -13.87 16.79
CA ALA A 170 -16.04 -14.61 17.34
C ALA A 170 -17.00 -13.68 18.11
N ASP A 171 -16.46 -12.67 18.79
CA ASP A 171 -17.24 -11.69 19.57
C ASP A 171 -17.79 -10.54 18.69
N THR A 172 -17.48 -10.53 17.38
CA THR A 172 -17.89 -9.47 16.46
C THR A 172 -19.26 -9.77 15.85
N SER A 173 -20.12 -8.74 15.73
CA SER A 173 -21.43 -8.88 15.08
C SER A 173 -21.28 -9.32 13.59
N ALA A 174 -22.30 -9.98 13.06
CA ALA A 174 -22.29 -10.45 11.67
C ALA A 174 -22.13 -9.30 10.65
N GLU A 175 -22.60 -8.10 11.00
CA GLU A 175 -22.51 -6.90 10.16
C GLU A 175 -21.08 -6.35 10.10
N GLU A 176 -20.37 -6.38 11.23
CA GLU A 176 -19.01 -5.84 11.36
C GLU A 176 -17.92 -6.85 11.03
N LEU A 177 -18.26 -8.14 10.99
CA LEU A 177 -17.31 -9.24 10.86
C LEU A 177 -16.36 -9.09 9.67
N LYS A 178 -16.87 -8.71 8.49
CA LYS A 178 -16.05 -8.54 7.28
C LYS A 178 -15.08 -7.38 7.41
N ALA A 179 -15.51 -6.29 7.99
CA ALA A 179 -14.68 -5.11 8.20
C ALA A 179 -13.60 -5.38 9.27
N ARG A 180 -13.97 -6.06 10.35
CA ARG A 180 -13.04 -6.46 11.42
C ARG A 180 -11.97 -7.41 10.89
N PHE A 181 -12.37 -8.47 10.20
CA PHE A 181 -11.42 -9.38 9.56
C PHE A 181 -10.52 -8.65 8.55
N GLY A 182 -11.10 -7.84 7.66
CA GLY A 182 -10.34 -7.09 6.67
C GLY A 182 -9.27 -6.20 7.30
N ARG A 183 -9.60 -5.54 8.42
CA ARG A 183 -8.64 -4.72 9.19
C ARG A 183 -7.50 -5.56 9.75
N ILE A 184 -7.80 -6.66 10.43
CA ILE A 184 -6.78 -7.56 11.01
C ILE A 184 -5.89 -8.11 9.88
N TRP A 185 -6.51 -8.60 8.81
CA TRP A 185 -5.79 -9.19 7.68
C TRP A 185 -4.83 -8.20 7.00
N THR A 186 -5.30 -6.99 6.67
CA THR A 186 -4.43 -5.99 6.05
C THR A 186 -3.30 -5.53 6.97
N ARG A 187 -3.51 -5.45 8.27
CA ARG A 187 -2.43 -5.18 9.25
C ARG A 187 -1.37 -6.26 9.23
N LYS A 188 -1.78 -7.55 9.19
CA LYS A 188 -0.85 -8.69 9.11
C LYS A 188 -0.04 -8.68 7.83
N GLU A 189 -0.71 -8.57 6.69
CA GLU A 189 -0.04 -8.52 5.39
C GLU A 189 0.92 -7.32 5.29
N ALA A 190 0.51 -6.15 5.76
CA ALA A 190 1.39 -4.99 5.82
C ALA A 190 2.62 -5.24 6.71
N PHE A 191 2.43 -5.84 7.88
CA PHE A 191 3.53 -6.19 8.78
C PHE A 191 4.47 -7.23 8.16
N LEU A 192 3.94 -8.33 7.60
CA LEU A 192 4.73 -9.39 6.96
C LEU A 192 5.51 -8.88 5.73
N LYS A 193 4.92 -7.99 4.94
CA LYS A 193 5.62 -7.27 3.86
C LYS A 193 6.71 -6.36 4.42
N GLY A 194 6.42 -5.66 5.50
CA GLY A 194 7.36 -4.75 6.18
C GLY A 194 8.59 -5.48 6.73
N ILE A 195 8.43 -6.62 7.40
CA ILE A 195 9.56 -7.43 7.87
C ILE A 195 10.26 -8.17 6.73
N GLY A 196 9.58 -8.43 5.62
CA GLY A 196 10.17 -9.03 4.43
C GLY A 196 10.15 -10.56 4.40
N THR A 197 9.42 -11.19 5.29
CA THR A 197 9.24 -12.66 5.30
C THR A 197 8.09 -13.12 4.41
N GLY A 198 7.12 -12.24 4.15
CA GLY A 198 5.88 -12.64 3.52
C GLY A 198 5.22 -13.80 4.29
N LEU A 199 4.47 -14.63 3.61
CA LEU A 199 3.77 -15.78 4.20
C LEU A 199 4.68 -16.95 4.62
N SER A 200 6.01 -16.83 4.54
CA SER A 200 6.92 -17.81 5.16
C SER A 200 6.89 -17.71 6.69
N ARG A 201 6.42 -16.59 7.24
CA ARG A 201 6.07 -16.43 8.64
C ARG A 201 4.57 -16.60 8.79
N SER A 202 4.16 -17.44 9.76
CA SER A 202 2.75 -17.72 10.00
C SER A 202 1.99 -16.45 10.43
N PRO A 203 0.82 -16.16 9.87
CA PRO A 203 -0.05 -15.08 10.37
C PRO A 203 -0.49 -15.25 11.83
N ALA A 204 -0.42 -16.46 12.38
CA ALA A 204 -0.77 -16.74 13.77
C ALA A 204 0.31 -16.30 14.78
N GLU A 205 1.54 -16.01 14.32
CA GLU A 205 2.65 -15.71 15.24
C GLU A 205 2.56 -14.34 15.92
N ASP A 206 2.07 -13.34 15.19
CA ASP A 206 2.05 -11.96 15.66
C ASP A 206 0.61 -11.48 15.85
N TYR A 207 0.31 -10.89 17.01
CA TYR A 207 -0.98 -10.28 17.26
C TYR A 207 -1.04 -8.86 16.64
N LEU A 208 -2.06 -8.59 15.82
CA LEU A 208 -2.32 -7.32 15.17
C LEU A 208 -3.80 -6.90 15.25
N GLY A 209 -4.50 -7.40 16.29
CA GLY A 209 -5.90 -7.12 16.59
C GLY A 209 -6.17 -5.70 17.07
N ILE A 210 -7.20 -5.55 17.93
CA ILE A 210 -7.68 -4.22 18.38
C ILE A 210 -6.76 -3.55 19.40
N ASP A 211 -6.06 -4.32 20.26
CA ASP A 211 -5.17 -3.75 21.26
C ASP A 211 -3.79 -3.47 20.67
N ASP A 212 -3.58 -2.22 20.24
CA ASP A 212 -2.33 -1.78 19.60
C ASP A 212 -1.08 -1.87 20.51
N ARG A 213 -1.27 -1.89 21.83
CA ARG A 213 -0.18 -2.08 22.82
C ARG A 213 0.42 -3.49 22.74
N ARG A 214 -0.29 -4.45 22.17
CA ARG A 214 0.12 -5.83 21.96
C ARG A 214 0.72 -6.07 20.57
N HIS A 215 0.73 -5.07 19.72
CA HIS A 215 1.36 -5.19 18.40
C HIS A 215 2.86 -5.45 18.52
N PRO A 216 3.50 -6.05 17.51
CA PRO A 216 4.92 -6.40 17.57
C PRO A 216 5.81 -5.22 17.92
N PRO A 217 6.72 -5.35 18.89
CA PRO A 217 7.57 -4.26 19.33
C PRO A 217 8.49 -3.77 18.20
N GLY A 218 8.75 -2.46 18.19
CA GLY A 218 9.59 -1.84 17.16
C GLY A 218 8.90 -1.63 15.80
N TRP A 219 7.57 -1.81 15.74
CA TRP A 219 6.75 -1.51 14.58
C TRP A 219 5.54 -0.65 14.97
N THR A 220 5.22 0.30 14.11
CA THR A 220 3.97 1.06 14.17
C THR A 220 3.05 0.59 13.07
N VAL A 221 1.83 0.18 13.42
CA VAL A 221 0.81 -0.29 12.49
C VAL A 221 -0.31 0.74 12.42
N LEU A 222 -0.70 1.11 11.20
CA LEU A 222 -1.65 2.18 10.91
C LEU A 222 -2.77 1.65 10.01
N ASP A 223 -4.01 1.90 10.39
CA ASP A 223 -5.14 1.72 9.47
C ASP A 223 -5.22 2.91 8.51
N ILE A 224 -5.39 2.63 7.23
CA ILE A 224 -5.38 3.64 6.18
C ILE A 224 -6.78 3.82 5.63
N PRO A 225 -7.37 5.04 5.74
CA PRO A 225 -8.65 5.34 5.13
C PRO A 225 -8.59 5.14 3.60
N CYS A 226 -9.48 4.32 3.07
CA CYS A 226 -9.55 4.06 1.62
C CYS A 226 -11.00 4.18 1.11
N THR A 227 -11.68 3.09 0.81
CA THR A 227 -13.08 3.08 0.35
C THR A 227 -13.93 2.20 1.26
N ALA A 228 -15.25 2.35 1.22
CA ALA A 228 -16.17 1.53 2.00
C ALA A 228 -16.11 0.02 1.68
N THR A 229 -15.52 -0.35 0.54
CA THR A 229 -15.44 -1.74 0.07
C THR A 229 -14.07 -2.39 0.28
N HIS A 230 -13.12 -1.66 0.89
CA HIS A 230 -11.76 -2.13 1.12
C HIS A 230 -11.30 -1.84 2.54
N SER A 231 -10.34 -2.62 3.00
CA SER A 231 -9.48 -2.32 4.14
C SER A 231 -8.07 -2.04 3.66
N ALA A 232 -7.34 -1.17 4.35
CA ALA A 232 -5.94 -0.91 4.05
C ALA A 232 -5.16 -0.62 5.33
N ALA A 233 -3.89 -1.01 5.35
CA ALA A 233 -2.99 -0.78 6.45
C ALA A 233 -1.55 -0.51 5.99
N ALA A 234 -0.79 0.13 6.86
CA ALA A 234 0.65 0.27 6.73
C ALA A 234 1.35 -0.18 8.03
N ALA A 235 2.48 -0.84 7.91
CA ALA A 235 3.37 -1.15 9.02
C ALA A 235 4.74 -0.50 8.75
N VAL A 236 5.23 0.29 9.70
CA VAL A 236 6.50 1.02 9.58
C VAL A 236 7.40 0.63 10.73
N ARG A 237 8.67 0.33 10.43
CA ARG A 237 9.64 0.01 11.47
C ARG A 237 10.02 1.25 12.28
N GLY A 238 9.93 1.15 13.60
CA GLY A 238 10.29 2.19 14.53
C GLY A 238 9.09 2.81 15.25
N ALA A 239 9.32 3.96 15.88
CA ALA A 239 8.29 4.73 16.55
C ALA A 239 7.28 5.32 15.54
N ALA A 240 6.11 5.70 16.04
CA ALA A 240 5.08 6.33 15.23
C ALA A 240 5.63 7.55 14.46
N PRO A 241 5.45 7.60 13.13
CA PRO A 241 5.88 8.73 12.34
C PRO A 241 5.09 9.99 12.76
N ARG A 242 5.77 11.14 12.79
CA ARG A 242 5.12 12.43 13.10
C ARG A 242 4.14 12.87 12.02
N SER A 243 4.35 12.40 10.78
CA SER A 243 3.50 12.72 9.64
C SER A 243 3.21 11.48 8.81
N VAL A 244 1.92 11.23 8.58
CA VAL A 244 1.40 10.21 7.68
C VAL A 244 0.62 10.93 6.59
N ASN A 245 1.17 10.94 5.38
CA ASN A 245 0.55 11.60 4.24
C ASN A 245 -0.18 10.56 3.39
N VAL A 246 -1.50 10.59 3.40
CA VAL A 246 -2.34 9.73 2.55
C VAL A 246 -2.84 10.56 1.37
N ARG A 247 -2.53 10.15 0.15
CA ARG A 247 -2.89 10.87 -1.08
C ARG A 247 -3.48 9.92 -2.11
N TRP A 248 -4.43 10.43 -2.88
CA TRP A 248 -4.96 9.74 -4.04
C TRP A 248 -4.27 10.26 -5.30
N LEU A 249 -3.70 9.34 -6.08
CA LEU A 249 -3.22 9.65 -7.43
C LEU A 249 -4.43 9.73 -8.38
N ASN A 250 -4.50 10.81 -9.12
CA ASN A 250 -5.50 10.97 -10.19
C ASN A 250 -5.07 10.20 -11.46
N GLY A 251 -6.02 10.02 -12.39
CA GLY A 251 -5.77 9.32 -13.66
C GLY A 251 -4.70 9.98 -14.54
N ASP A 252 -4.47 11.28 -14.40
CA ASP A 252 -3.48 12.01 -15.20
C ASP A 252 -2.04 11.57 -14.90
N TRP A 253 -1.81 11.07 -13.70
CA TRP A 253 -0.53 10.45 -13.32
C TRP A 253 -0.16 9.22 -14.15
N LEU A 254 -1.14 8.58 -14.75
CA LEU A 254 -1.01 7.32 -15.47
C LEU A 254 -0.97 7.51 -17.00
N ARG A 255 -1.28 8.71 -17.49
CA ARG A 255 -1.27 9.02 -18.91
C ARG A 255 0.14 9.28 -19.42
N ALA A 256 0.34 9.05 -20.72
CA ALA A 256 1.58 9.43 -21.39
C ALA A 256 1.81 10.94 -21.32
N PRO A 257 3.06 11.40 -21.15
CA PRO A 257 3.37 12.82 -21.26
C PRO A 257 2.96 13.35 -22.64
N GLY A 258 2.01 14.30 -22.71
CA GLY A 258 1.61 14.96 -23.95
C GLY A 258 0.21 14.65 -24.49
N THR A 259 -0.62 13.84 -23.82
CA THR A 259 -1.99 13.52 -24.28
C THR A 259 -3.09 14.28 -23.54
N GLY A 260 -2.82 15.43 -22.97
CA GLY A 260 -3.80 16.15 -22.15
C GLY A 260 -3.96 17.60 -22.54
N ASP A 261 -4.92 17.90 -23.43
CA ASP A 261 -5.63 19.18 -23.42
C ASP A 261 -6.67 19.16 -22.30
N GLY A 262 -6.75 20.27 -21.56
CA GLY A 262 -7.50 20.38 -20.32
C GLY A 262 -8.99 20.03 -20.44
N ALA A 263 -9.43 19.15 -19.58
CA ALA A 263 -10.79 19.12 -19.09
C ALA A 263 -10.77 18.79 -17.59
N ASP A 264 -11.13 19.80 -16.83
CA ASP A 264 -11.45 19.72 -15.41
C ASP A 264 -12.69 18.84 -15.23
N VAL A 265 -12.53 17.67 -14.64
CA VAL A 265 -13.66 16.83 -14.24
C VAL A 265 -13.55 16.61 -12.73
N SER A 266 -14.33 17.40 -12.01
CA SER A 266 -14.55 17.27 -10.57
C SER A 266 -15.23 15.93 -10.23
N GLU A 267 -14.55 15.04 -9.54
CA GLU A 267 -15.12 13.84 -8.93
C GLU A 267 -15.94 14.17 -7.68
N PRO A 268 -17.03 13.41 -7.42
CA PRO A 268 -17.91 13.66 -6.30
C PRO A 268 -17.25 13.42 -4.93
N ALA A 269 -17.61 14.23 -3.98
CA ALA A 269 -17.15 14.18 -2.60
C ALA A 269 -17.53 12.85 -1.94
N VAL A 270 -16.56 12.16 -1.34
CA VAL A 270 -16.83 11.08 -0.39
C VAL A 270 -17.31 11.74 0.92
N PRO A 271 -18.49 11.38 1.45
CA PRO A 271 -18.96 11.95 2.69
C PRO A 271 -18.03 11.59 3.85
N ALA A 272 -17.71 12.57 4.69
CA ALA A 272 -17.00 12.36 5.93
C ALA A 272 -17.87 11.47 6.84
N LEU A 273 -17.35 10.30 7.20
CA LEU A 273 -17.93 9.51 8.28
C LEU A 273 -17.63 10.25 9.59
N ALA A 274 -18.68 10.75 10.21
CA ALA A 274 -18.67 11.22 11.58
C ALA A 274 -18.39 10.02 12.53
N CYS A 275 -17.71 10.31 13.64
CA CYS A 275 -17.31 9.41 14.71
C CYS A 275 -18.37 8.42 15.16
#